data_9fb053ac229e9192eb00431b1470410a
#
_entry.id   9fb053ac229e9192eb00431b1470410a
#
_cell.length_a   1.000
_cell.length_b   1.000
_cell.length_c   1.000
_cell.angle_alpha   90.00
_cell.angle_beta   90.00
_cell.angle_gamma   90.00
#
_symmetry.space_group_name_H-M   'P 1'
#
loop_
_entity.id
_entity.type
_entity.pdbx_description
1 polymer ?
#
loop_
_entity_poly.entity_id
_entity_poly.type
_entity_poly.pdbx_seq_one_letter_code
_entity_poly.pdbx_strand_id
1 'polypeptide(L)'
;MHAFSHSTTSTPTAVPVPPSLSLPVIEAAFPRQLHPYWPRLQEKTRTWLLEKRLMPADKVEEYADGLCYTDLMAGYYIGAPDEVLQAIADYSAWFFVWDDRHDRDIVHYRPAAWRRLRFRLHAALDAPKEHLHHGDPLVAGFADSMVRLYSFMPRTWNMRFARHFHAVIEAYDREFRNRTEGIIPTVEEYLALRRLTFAHWIWTDLLEPSAELELPDGVRKHPAYRRAALLSQEFAAWYNDLCSLPKEIAGDEVHNLGISLIKHEGLTLEEAVTEIRRRVETCISGFLDAERLALEFADSLADGTVRGKEIAAAVRACVCNMRNWFSSVYWFHHESGRYMVDSWDDRSTPPYVNNEAAGEK
;
A
#
# COMPACT_ATOMS: atom_id res chain seq x y z
N MET A 1 15.48 -49.77 -9.58
CA MET A 1 15.11 -48.80 -10.60
C MET A 1 13.69 -48.31 -10.28
N HIS A 2 13.55 -47.23 -9.55
CA HIS A 2 12.28 -46.57 -9.36
C HIS A 2 12.41 -45.15 -9.96
N ALA A 3 11.64 -44.92 -11.00
CA ALA A 3 11.58 -43.64 -11.70
C ALA A 3 10.88 -42.62 -10.82
N PHE A 4 11.56 -41.50 -10.50
CA PHE A 4 10.94 -40.35 -9.91
C PHE A 4 10.16 -39.60 -11.02
N SER A 5 8.87 -39.56 -10.84
CA SER A 5 7.94 -38.77 -11.63
C SER A 5 8.17 -37.30 -11.30
N HIS A 6 8.60 -36.51 -12.28
CA HIS A 6 8.63 -35.06 -12.19
C HIS A 6 7.19 -34.54 -12.13
N SER A 7 6.81 -34.02 -10.98
CA SER A 7 5.59 -33.22 -10.83
C SER A 7 5.81 -31.91 -11.59
N THR A 8 5.09 -31.72 -12.68
CA THR A 8 5.00 -30.43 -13.35
C THR A 8 4.26 -29.46 -12.44
N THR A 9 4.98 -28.49 -11.90
CA THR A 9 4.38 -27.31 -11.27
C THR A 9 3.55 -26.59 -12.29
N SER A 10 2.22 -26.74 -12.22
CA SER A 10 1.29 -25.95 -12.99
C SER A 10 1.37 -24.51 -12.47
N THR A 11 1.76 -23.59 -13.31
CA THR A 11 1.59 -22.14 -13.09
C THR A 11 0.12 -21.89 -12.71
N PRO A 12 -0.18 -21.17 -11.62
CA PRO A 12 -1.56 -20.86 -11.25
C PRO A 12 -2.22 -20.16 -12.45
N THR A 13 -3.24 -20.76 -12.99
CA THR A 13 -4.03 -20.13 -14.05
C THR A 13 -4.78 -18.98 -13.37
N ALA A 14 -4.52 -17.75 -13.77
CA ALA A 14 -5.22 -16.59 -13.28
C ALA A 14 -6.73 -16.83 -13.37
N VAL A 15 -7.43 -16.81 -12.25
CA VAL A 15 -8.89 -16.91 -12.25
C VAL A 15 -9.41 -15.68 -12.98
N PRO A 16 -10.29 -15.83 -13.99
CA PRO A 16 -10.83 -14.68 -14.68
C PRO A 16 -11.49 -13.73 -13.68
N VAL A 17 -11.03 -12.48 -13.66
CA VAL A 17 -11.63 -11.43 -12.84
C VAL A 17 -13.12 -11.34 -13.19
N PRO A 18 -14.03 -11.40 -12.20
CA PRO A 18 -15.43 -11.25 -12.49
C PRO A 18 -15.70 -9.97 -13.27
N PRO A 19 -16.59 -9.96 -14.27
CA PRO A 19 -16.91 -8.76 -15.04
C PRO A 19 -17.30 -7.55 -14.18
N SER A 20 -17.82 -7.81 -12.98
CA SER A 20 -18.15 -6.79 -11.97
C SER A 20 -16.92 -6.01 -11.46
N LEU A 21 -15.72 -6.57 -11.54
CA LEU A 21 -14.46 -5.94 -11.12
C LEU A 21 -13.71 -5.28 -12.28
N SER A 22 -14.08 -5.57 -13.53
CA SER A 22 -13.49 -4.90 -14.70
C SER A 22 -13.88 -3.43 -14.74
N LEU A 23 -12.89 -2.57 -14.95
CA LEU A 23 -13.05 -1.12 -15.11
C LEU A 23 -12.43 -0.68 -16.46
N PRO A 24 -13.13 -0.89 -17.59
CA PRO A 24 -12.60 -0.53 -18.91
C PRO A 24 -12.15 0.92 -19.04
N VAL A 25 -12.71 1.82 -18.23
CA VAL A 25 -12.30 3.23 -18.17
C VAL A 25 -10.86 3.38 -17.69
N ILE A 26 -10.37 2.48 -16.83
CA ILE A 26 -8.97 2.51 -16.37
C ILE A 26 -8.04 2.20 -17.54
N GLU A 27 -8.31 1.14 -18.30
CA GLU A 27 -7.47 0.75 -19.44
C GLU A 27 -7.44 1.85 -20.52
N ALA A 28 -8.57 2.53 -20.75
CA ALA A 28 -8.68 3.59 -21.74
C ALA A 28 -8.02 4.91 -21.28
N ALA A 29 -8.22 5.32 -20.02
CA ALA A 29 -7.80 6.63 -19.52
C ALA A 29 -6.42 6.62 -18.85
N PHE A 30 -5.97 5.47 -18.32
CA PHE A 30 -4.75 5.35 -17.52
C PHE A 30 -3.89 4.20 -18.06
N PRO A 31 -3.10 4.44 -19.13
CA PRO A 31 -2.29 3.38 -19.75
C PRO A 31 -1.29 2.83 -18.75
N ARG A 32 -1.13 1.48 -18.75
CA ARG A 32 -0.14 0.83 -17.91
C ARG A 32 1.27 1.23 -18.32
N GLN A 33 2.05 1.60 -17.34
CA GLN A 33 3.47 1.90 -17.49
C GLN A 33 4.23 1.31 -16.30
N LEU A 34 5.49 0.96 -16.53
CA LEU A 34 6.42 0.56 -15.47
C LEU A 34 7.71 1.35 -15.60
N HIS A 35 8.31 1.69 -14.48
CA HIS A 35 9.60 2.35 -14.44
C HIS A 35 10.69 1.51 -15.14
N PRO A 36 11.59 2.08 -15.95
CA PRO A 36 12.63 1.31 -16.67
C PRO A 36 13.55 0.50 -15.75
N TYR A 37 13.71 0.91 -14.51
CA TYR A 37 14.49 0.23 -13.47
C TYR A 37 13.79 -1.04 -12.93
N TRP A 38 12.53 -1.30 -13.26
CA TRP A 38 11.70 -2.37 -12.70
C TRP A 38 12.36 -3.76 -12.64
N PRO A 39 13.08 -4.29 -13.66
CA PRO A 39 13.68 -5.62 -13.54
C PRO A 39 14.74 -5.71 -12.44
N ARG A 40 15.53 -4.62 -12.27
CA ARG A 40 16.52 -4.52 -11.19
C ARG A 40 15.87 -4.29 -9.83
N LEU A 41 14.75 -3.57 -9.81
CA LEU A 41 13.98 -3.32 -8.61
C LEU A 41 13.54 -4.63 -7.95
N GLN A 42 12.98 -5.56 -8.74
CA GLN A 42 12.55 -6.88 -8.24
C GLN A 42 13.72 -7.67 -7.64
N GLU A 43 14.84 -7.77 -8.35
CA GLU A 43 16.03 -8.49 -7.89
C GLU A 43 16.56 -7.91 -6.56
N LYS A 44 16.69 -6.59 -6.49
CA LYS A 44 17.22 -5.92 -5.30
C LYS A 44 16.28 -5.98 -4.11
N THR A 45 14.97 -5.83 -4.31
CA THR A 45 13.99 -5.96 -3.22
C THR A 45 13.96 -7.39 -2.68
N ARG A 46 14.06 -8.43 -3.53
CA ARG A 46 14.25 -9.82 -3.06
C ARG A 46 15.50 -9.97 -2.19
N THR A 47 16.62 -9.45 -2.66
CA THR A 47 17.89 -9.48 -1.91
C THR A 47 17.75 -8.78 -0.56
N TRP A 48 17.13 -7.59 -0.55
CA TRP A 48 16.91 -6.83 0.68
C TRP A 48 16.00 -7.55 1.68
N LEU A 49 14.92 -8.19 1.22
CA LEU A 49 14.03 -9.01 2.08
C LEU A 49 14.79 -10.14 2.77
N LEU A 50 15.71 -10.81 2.05
CA LEU A 50 16.56 -11.86 2.60
C LEU A 50 17.59 -11.33 3.59
N GLU A 51 18.31 -10.26 3.24
CA GLU A 51 19.32 -9.62 4.09
C GLU A 51 18.71 -9.12 5.41
N LYS A 52 17.51 -8.56 5.35
CA LYS A 52 16.76 -8.12 6.53
C LYS A 52 16.04 -9.26 7.27
N ARG A 53 16.11 -10.49 6.76
CA ARG A 53 15.43 -11.67 7.31
C ARG A 53 13.92 -11.49 7.47
N LEU A 54 13.32 -10.70 6.57
CA LEU A 54 11.89 -10.44 6.54
C LEU A 54 11.12 -11.61 5.91
N MET A 55 11.83 -12.41 5.10
CA MET A 55 11.26 -13.53 4.36
C MET A 55 12.24 -14.72 4.36
N PRO A 56 11.75 -15.98 4.48
CA PRO A 56 12.56 -17.16 4.25
C PRO A 56 13.04 -17.27 2.81
N ALA A 57 14.23 -17.87 2.59
CA ALA A 57 14.83 -17.97 1.26
C ALA A 57 14.00 -18.82 0.29
N ASP A 58 13.29 -19.82 0.78
CA ASP A 58 12.40 -20.70 0.01
C ASP A 58 11.05 -20.07 -0.35
N LYS A 59 10.75 -18.89 0.21
CA LYS A 59 9.49 -18.15 0.01
C LYS A 59 9.65 -16.81 -0.70
N VAL A 60 10.88 -16.31 -0.80
CA VAL A 60 11.12 -14.94 -1.29
C VAL A 60 10.70 -14.75 -2.75
N GLU A 61 10.85 -15.74 -3.61
CA GLU A 61 10.41 -15.66 -5.01
C GLU A 61 8.89 -15.62 -5.11
N GLU A 62 8.21 -16.53 -4.42
CA GLU A 62 6.76 -16.57 -4.37
C GLU A 62 6.19 -15.25 -3.85
N TYR A 63 6.81 -14.69 -2.80
CA TYR A 63 6.36 -13.44 -2.20
C TYR A 63 6.66 -12.23 -3.08
N ALA A 64 7.89 -12.07 -3.55
CA ALA A 64 8.29 -10.88 -4.28
C ALA A 64 7.71 -10.84 -5.70
N ASP A 65 7.68 -11.98 -6.39
CA ASP A 65 7.24 -12.06 -7.78
C ASP A 65 5.73 -12.39 -7.87
N GLY A 66 5.26 -13.35 -7.09
CA GLY A 66 3.86 -13.77 -7.12
C GLY A 66 2.89 -12.73 -6.57
N LEU A 67 3.34 -11.83 -5.69
CA LEU A 67 2.50 -10.78 -5.10
C LEU A 67 2.65 -9.41 -5.78
N CYS A 68 3.54 -9.25 -6.75
CA CYS A 68 3.67 -8.05 -7.61
C CYS A 68 3.87 -6.72 -6.85
N TYR A 69 4.45 -6.72 -5.66
CA TYR A 69 4.61 -5.48 -4.86
C TYR A 69 5.56 -4.47 -5.50
N THR A 70 6.61 -4.96 -6.17
CA THR A 70 7.53 -4.10 -6.91
C THR A 70 6.89 -3.48 -8.13
N ASP A 71 5.99 -4.21 -8.80
CA ASP A 71 5.23 -3.74 -9.96
C ASP A 71 4.30 -2.59 -9.57
N LEU A 72 3.65 -2.71 -8.39
CA LEU A 72 2.80 -1.67 -7.84
C LEU A 72 3.58 -0.37 -7.65
N MET A 73 4.80 -0.42 -7.10
CA MET A 73 5.62 0.78 -6.89
C MET A 73 6.24 1.30 -8.18
N ALA A 74 6.73 0.39 -9.05
CA ALA A 74 7.29 0.75 -10.34
C ALA A 74 6.25 1.39 -11.28
N GLY A 75 4.98 0.99 -11.16
CA GLY A 75 3.88 1.59 -11.89
C GLY A 75 3.42 2.94 -11.31
N TYR A 76 3.58 3.14 -10.00
CA TYR A 76 3.17 4.38 -9.35
C TYR A 76 4.20 5.51 -9.54
N TYR A 77 5.48 5.27 -9.22
CA TYR A 77 6.53 6.29 -9.16
C TYR A 77 7.42 6.28 -10.41
N ILE A 78 6.82 6.37 -11.59
CA ILE A 78 7.50 6.20 -12.90
C ILE A 78 8.62 7.21 -13.12
N GLY A 79 8.52 8.41 -12.57
CA GLY A 79 9.52 9.48 -12.73
C GLY A 79 10.55 9.56 -11.61
N ALA A 80 10.53 8.64 -10.63
CA ALA A 80 11.43 8.70 -9.49
C ALA A 80 12.88 8.35 -9.88
N PRO A 81 13.90 8.91 -9.21
CA PRO A 81 15.26 8.36 -9.32
C PRO A 81 15.32 6.89 -8.88
N ASP A 82 16.17 6.08 -9.54
CA ASP A 82 16.27 4.63 -9.27
C ASP A 82 16.45 4.29 -7.79
N GLU A 83 17.32 5.06 -7.08
CA GLU A 83 17.61 4.84 -5.66
C GLU A 83 16.43 5.19 -4.74
N VAL A 84 15.68 6.23 -5.09
CA VAL A 84 14.44 6.62 -4.38
C VAL A 84 13.37 5.56 -4.59
N LEU A 85 13.17 5.13 -5.83
CA LEU A 85 12.21 4.06 -6.15
C LEU A 85 12.58 2.77 -5.42
N GLN A 86 13.87 2.41 -5.34
CA GLN A 86 14.32 1.23 -4.59
C GLN A 86 13.96 1.34 -3.11
N ALA A 87 14.21 2.48 -2.48
CA ALA A 87 13.87 2.66 -1.07
C ALA A 87 12.35 2.60 -0.83
N ILE A 88 11.56 3.16 -1.74
CA ILE A 88 10.09 3.10 -1.67
C ILE A 88 9.59 1.66 -1.86
N ALA A 89 10.14 0.91 -2.80
CA ALA A 89 9.74 -0.47 -3.06
C ALA A 89 10.10 -1.41 -1.90
N ASP A 90 11.28 -1.26 -1.31
CA ASP A 90 11.68 -2.02 -0.13
C ASP A 90 10.80 -1.69 1.07
N TYR A 91 10.49 -0.40 1.29
CA TYR A 91 9.53 0.02 2.29
C TYR A 91 8.13 -0.56 2.03
N SER A 92 7.66 -0.55 0.79
CA SER A 92 6.37 -1.14 0.41
C SER A 92 6.34 -2.64 0.71
N ALA A 93 7.38 -3.38 0.32
CA ALA A 93 7.49 -4.81 0.64
C ALA A 93 7.49 -5.06 2.16
N TRP A 94 8.20 -4.22 2.93
CA TRP A 94 8.13 -4.26 4.39
C TRP A 94 6.72 -4.00 4.91
N PHE A 95 6.00 -3.02 4.34
CA PHE A 95 4.64 -2.66 4.76
C PHE A 95 3.68 -3.85 4.62
N PHE A 96 3.77 -4.59 3.51
CA PHE A 96 2.96 -5.80 3.32
C PHE A 96 3.35 -6.93 4.29
N VAL A 97 4.65 -7.13 4.58
CA VAL A 97 5.09 -8.10 5.61
C VAL A 97 4.57 -7.71 6.99
N TRP A 98 4.52 -6.41 7.30
CA TRP A 98 3.95 -5.92 8.55
C TRP A 98 2.43 -6.12 8.62
N ASP A 99 1.72 -5.85 7.55
CA ASP A 99 0.27 -6.07 7.40
C ASP A 99 -0.08 -7.55 7.63
N ASP A 100 0.61 -8.46 6.95
CA ASP A 100 0.44 -9.90 7.14
C ASP A 100 0.78 -10.36 8.57
N ARG A 101 1.75 -9.73 9.22
CA ARG A 101 2.06 -10.01 10.63
C ARG A 101 0.97 -9.51 11.57
N HIS A 102 0.39 -8.35 11.29
CA HIS A 102 -0.74 -7.80 12.03
C HIS A 102 -1.94 -8.74 11.94
N ASP A 103 -2.31 -9.17 10.73
CA ASP A 103 -3.39 -10.13 10.50
C ASP A 103 -3.19 -11.43 11.29
N ARG A 104 -1.99 -11.98 11.27
CA ARG A 104 -1.65 -13.18 12.05
C ARG A 104 -1.81 -12.96 13.55
N ASP A 105 -1.36 -11.83 14.08
CA ASP A 105 -1.47 -11.54 15.52
C ASP A 105 -2.93 -11.35 15.94
N ILE A 106 -3.83 -10.93 15.02
CA ILE A 106 -5.28 -10.91 15.23
C ILE A 106 -5.85 -12.34 15.26
N VAL A 107 -5.61 -13.12 14.20
CA VAL A 107 -6.15 -14.48 14.04
C VAL A 107 -5.75 -15.38 15.23
N HIS A 108 -4.53 -15.25 15.72
CA HIS A 108 -4.03 -16.03 16.87
C HIS A 108 -4.27 -15.35 18.22
N TYR A 109 -4.99 -14.22 18.24
CA TYR A 109 -5.26 -13.43 19.44
C TYR A 109 -4.00 -13.16 20.28
N ARG A 110 -3.02 -12.47 19.69
CA ARG A 110 -1.73 -12.15 20.32
C ARG A 110 -1.60 -10.66 20.73
N PRO A 111 -2.47 -10.13 21.60
CA PRO A 111 -2.48 -8.69 21.90
C PRO A 111 -1.20 -8.20 22.58
N ALA A 112 -0.51 -9.06 23.32
CA ALA A 112 0.76 -8.70 23.94
C ALA A 112 1.91 -8.59 22.91
N ALA A 113 1.94 -9.47 21.89
CA ALA A 113 2.90 -9.39 20.80
C ALA A 113 2.68 -8.13 19.97
N TRP A 114 1.42 -7.86 19.60
CA TRP A 114 1.05 -6.64 18.88
C TRP A 114 1.44 -5.37 19.64
N ARG A 115 1.12 -5.26 20.94
CA ARG A 115 1.50 -4.09 21.76
C ARG A 115 3.02 -3.87 21.82
N ARG A 116 3.80 -4.95 21.94
CA ARG A 116 5.28 -4.85 21.94
C ARG A 116 5.79 -4.37 20.58
N LEU A 117 5.28 -4.93 19.48
CA LEU A 117 5.65 -4.53 18.13
C LEU A 117 5.30 -3.07 17.88
N ARG A 118 4.06 -2.64 18.18
CA ARG A 118 3.60 -1.26 18.07
C ARG A 118 4.54 -0.29 18.77
N PHE A 119 4.87 -0.55 20.04
CA PHE A 119 5.81 0.29 20.80
C PHE A 119 7.19 0.40 20.12
N ARG A 120 7.72 -0.72 19.63
CA ARG A 120 9.02 -0.76 18.94
C ARG A 120 8.98 -0.02 17.60
N LEU A 121 7.89 -0.09 16.86
CA LEU A 121 7.72 0.65 15.61
C LEU A 121 7.68 2.17 15.85
N HIS A 122 6.99 2.64 16.89
CA HIS A 122 7.03 4.05 17.27
C HIS A 122 8.46 4.51 17.61
N ALA A 123 9.19 3.73 18.40
CA ALA A 123 10.58 4.04 18.74
C ALA A 123 11.50 4.03 17.52
N ALA A 124 11.35 3.05 16.65
CA ALA A 124 12.14 2.96 15.41
C ALA A 124 11.84 4.08 14.41
N LEU A 125 10.61 4.60 14.41
CA LEU A 125 10.22 5.75 13.60
C LEU A 125 10.89 7.05 14.08
N ASP A 126 10.96 7.23 15.40
CA ASP A 126 11.55 8.43 16.02
C ASP A 126 13.10 8.44 15.99
N ALA A 127 13.72 7.25 16.14
CA ALA A 127 15.17 7.09 16.18
C ALA A 127 15.64 5.90 15.31
N PRO A 128 15.45 5.94 13.98
CA PRO A 128 15.63 4.74 13.15
C PRO A 128 17.08 4.23 13.16
N LYS A 129 18.09 5.09 13.27
CA LYS A 129 19.49 4.66 13.34
C LYS A 129 19.83 3.79 14.54
N GLU A 130 19.11 3.96 15.65
CA GLU A 130 19.30 3.17 16.88
C GLU A 130 18.71 1.76 16.77
N HIS A 131 17.82 1.55 15.79
CA HIS A 131 17.08 0.30 15.61
C HIS A 131 17.52 -0.53 14.39
N LEU A 132 18.57 -0.11 13.65
CA LEU A 132 19.07 -0.82 12.46
C LEU A 132 19.48 -2.28 12.74
N HIS A 133 19.93 -2.57 13.95
CA HIS A 133 20.36 -3.90 14.39
C HIS A 133 19.41 -4.51 15.45
N HIS A 134 18.15 -4.08 15.46
CA HIS A 134 17.17 -4.63 16.39
C HIS A 134 17.00 -6.14 16.18
N GLY A 135 16.83 -6.91 17.27
CA GLY A 135 16.70 -8.37 17.21
C GLY A 135 15.47 -8.88 16.45
N ASP A 136 14.37 -8.08 16.41
CA ASP A 136 13.21 -8.35 15.58
C ASP A 136 13.46 -7.84 14.16
N PRO A 137 13.48 -8.74 13.13
CA PRO A 137 13.71 -8.37 11.75
C PRO A 137 12.74 -7.31 11.20
N LEU A 138 11.48 -7.36 11.64
CA LEU A 138 10.47 -6.41 11.19
C LEU A 138 10.80 -4.97 11.65
N VAL A 139 11.27 -4.83 12.89
CA VAL A 139 11.69 -3.53 13.44
C VAL A 139 12.98 -3.05 12.75
N ALA A 140 13.95 -3.95 12.56
CA ALA A 140 15.21 -3.60 11.88
C ALA A 140 14.99 -3.21 10.40
N GLY A 141 14.15 -3.94 9.68
CA GLY A 141 13.77 -3.62 8.29
C GLY A 141 13.04 -2.28 8.17
N PHE A 142 12.13 -2.00 9.12
CA PHE A 142 11.49 -0.68 9.19
C PHE A 142 12.49 0.45 9.42
N ALA A 143 13.37 0.27 10.40
CA ALA A 143 14.42 1.24 10.69
C ALA A 143 15.33 1.54 9.50
N ASP A 144 15.71 0.49 8.75
CA ASP A 144 16.51 0.61 7.53
C ASP A 144 15.76 1.43 6.45
N SER A 145 14.48 1.11 6.23
CA SER A 145 13.63 1.86 5.29
C SER A 145 13.53 3.33 5.69
N MET A 146 13.34 3.64 6.96
CA MET A 146 13.25 5.02 7.46
C MET A 146 14.59 5.77 7.31
N VAL A 147 15.73 5.14 7.63
CA VAL A 147 17.03 5.77 7.44
C VAL A 147 17.25 6.16 5.97
N ARG A 148 16.88 5.29 5.05
CA ARG A 148 17.03 5.53 3.60
C ARG A 148 16.07 6.61 3.11
N LEU A 149 14.79 6.51 3.42
CA LEU A 149 13.79 7.50 3.02
C LEU A 149 14.08 8.89 3.58
N TYR A 150 14.50 8.97 4.84
CA TYR A 150 14.84 10.25 5.49
C TYR A 150 16.10 10.89 4.89
N SER A 151 16.98 10.11 4.27
CA SER A 151 18.20 10.65 3.64
C SER A 151 17.93 11.45 2.36
N PHE A 152 16.80 11.21 1.70
CA PHE A 152 16.45 11.92 0.47
C PHE A 152 15.78 13.27 0.72
N MET A 153 15.29 13.51 1.94
CA MET A 153 14.40 14.63 2.22
C MET A 153 14.89 15.46 3.42
N PRO A 154 14.51 16.74 3.48
CA PRO A 154 14.85 17.60 4.61
C PRO A 154 14.10 17.17 5.88
N ARG A 155 14.62 17.62 7.03
CA ARG A 155 14.07 17.29 8.35
C ARG A 155 12.58 17.62 8.50
N THR A 156 12.12 18.69 7.87
CA THR A 156 10.70 19.11 7.87
C THR A 156 9.79 18.05 7.29
N TRP A 157 10.19 17.46 6.17
CA TRP A 157 9.51 16.32 5.56
C TRP A 157 9.55 15.09 6.49
N ASN A 158 10.75 14.75 7.02
CA ASN A 158 10.91 13.60 7.90
C ASN A 158 9.96 13.66 9.12
N MET A 159 9.85 14.84 9.76
CA MET A 159 8.94 15.05 10.89
C MET A 159 7.45 14.92 10.49
N ARG A 160 7.08 15.37 9.29
CA ARG A 160 5.72 15.22 8.77
C ARG A 160 5.39 13.77 8.48
N PHE A 161 6.27 13.08 7.77
CA PHE A 161 6.14 11.66 7.45
C PHE A 161 6.02 10.82 8.74
N ALA A 162 6.90 11.04 9.72
CA ALA A 162 6.84 10.37 11.01
C ALA A 162 5.49 10.58 11.71
N ARG A 163 4.99 11.83 11.75
CA ARG A 163 3.67 12.11 12.34
C ARG A 163 2.53 11.37 11.63
N HIS A 164 2.56 11.29 10.29
CA HIS A 164 1.57 10.54 9.55
C HIS A 164 1.69 9.04 9.82
N PHE A 165 2.91 8.52 9.95
CA PHE A 165 3.12 7.11 10.22
C PHE A 165 2.73 6.72 11.66
N HIS A 166 2.97 7.58 12.65
CA HIS A 166 2.42 7.39 14.01
C HIS A 166 0.90 7.21 13.98
N ALA A 167 0.20 8.02 13.17
CA ALA A 167 -1.26 7.89 13.03
C ALA A 167 -1.66 6.57 12.35
N VAL A 168 -0.87 6.06 11.41
CA VAL A 168 -1.09 4.73 10.79
C VAL A 168 -0.96 3.63 11.85
N ILE A 169 0.11 3.64 12.65
CA ILE A 169 0.32 2.63 13.71
C ILE A 169 -0.84 2.63 14.71
N GLU A 170 -1.34 3.80 15.11
CA GLU A 170 -2.50 3.93 16.01
C GLU A 170 -3.81 3.46 15.35
N ALA A 171 -3.95 3.66 14.04
CA ALA A 171 -5.10 3.17 13.29
C ALA A 171 -5.11 1.63 13.22
N TYR A 172 -3.95 1.01 13.01
CA TYR A 172 -3.80 -0.45 13.07
C TYR A 172 -4.12 -1.02 14.47
N ASP A 173 -3.81 -0.28 15.55
CA ASP A 173 -4.22 -0.69 16.90
C ASP A 173 -5.74 -0.63 17.09
N ARG A 174 -6.41 0.36 16.49
CA ARG A 174 -7.87 0.42 16.51
C ARG A 174 -8.49 -0.70 15.68
N GLU A 175 -7.94 -0.98 14.51
CA GLU A 175 -8.35 -2.11 13.67
C GLU A 175 -8.15 -3.44 14.42
N PHE A 176 -6.99 -3.66 15.06
CA PHE A 176 -6.72 -4.82 15.89
C PHE A 176 -7.83 -5.05 16.93
N ARG A 177 -8.22 -3.99 17.65
CA ARG A 177 -9.29 -4.08 18.64
C ARG A 177 -10.64 -4.41 18.04
N ASN A 178 -11.03 -3.72 16.98
CA ASN A 178 -12.30 -3.96 16.30
C ASN A 178 -12.40 -5.43 15.85
N ARG A 179 -11.36 -5.95 15.22
CA ARG A 179 -11.32 -7.33 14.70
C ARG A 179 -11.33 -8.37 15.82
N THR A 180 -10.55 -8.16 16.89
CA THR A 180 -10.53 -9.09 18.04
C THR A 180 -11.79 -9.05 18.90
N GLU A 181 -12.53 -7.96 18.89
CA GLU A 181 -13.80 -7.78 19.62
C GLU A 181 -15.03 -8.00 18.72
N GLY A 182 -14.83 -8.26 17.42
CA GLY A 182 -15.94 -8.47 16.46
C GLY A 182 -16.76 -7.19 16.20
N ILE A 183 -16.15 -6.01 16.35
CA ILE A 183 -16.79 -4.71 16.15
C ILE A 183 -16.73 -4.33 14.68
N ILE A 184 -17.87 -4.32 14.01
CA ILE A 184 -18.00 -3.77 12.67
C ILE A 184 -18.22 -2.25 12.80
N PRO A 185 -17.32 -1.40 12.30
CA PRO A 185 -17.47 0.07 12.35
C PRO A 185 -18.65 0.54 11.49
N THR A 186 -19.29 1.63 11.86
CA THR A 186 -20.22 2.34 10.97
C THR A 186 -19.50 2.78 9.70
N VAL A 187 -20.23 3.08 8.63
CA VAL A 187 -19.64 3.51 7.35
C VAL A 187 -18.75 4.75 7.54
N GLU A 188 -19.20 5.74 8.32
CA GLU A 188 -18.41 6.95 8.61
C GLU A 188 -17.12 6.63 9.37
N GLU A 189 -17.20 5.82 10.43
CA GLU A 189 -16.02 5.38 11.20
C GLU A 189 -15.06 4.55 10.36
N TYR A 190 -15.60 3.66 9.50
CA TYR A 190 -14.80 2.88 8.58
C TYR A 190 -14.02 3.75 7.60
N LEU A 191 -14.70 4.67 6.91
CA LEU A 191 -14.08 5.59 5.95
C LEU A 191 -12.98 6.44 6.59
N ALA A 192 -13.20 6.92 7.81
CA ALA A 192 -12.19 7.68 8.56
C ALA A 192 -10.99 6.81 8.93
N LEU A 193 -11.22 5.59 9.42
CA LEU A 193 -10.18 4.65 9.81
C LEU A 193 -9.41 4.12 8.59
N ARG A 194 -10.11 3.76 7.52
CA ARG A 194 -9.53 3.20 6.30
C ARG A 194 -8.53 4.13 5.63
N ARG A 195 -8.76 5.44 5.63
CA ARG A 195 -7.79 6.41 5.13
C ARG A 195 -6.45 6.33 5.88
N LEU A 196 -6.48 5.97 7.16
CA LEU A 196 -5.26 5.80 7.96
C LEU A 196 -4.65 4.42 7.79
N THR A 197 -5.44 3.33 7.86
CA THR A 197 -4.92 1.96 7.71
C THR A 197 -4.44 1.68 6.29
N PHE A 198 -5.07 2.29 5.27
CA PHE A 198 -4.55 2.28 3.88
C PHE A 198 -3.34 3.22 3.68
N ALA A 199 -2.92 3.94 4.72
CA ALA A 199 -1.76 4.82 4.74
C ALA A 199 -1.79 5.94 3.67
N HIS A 200 -2.96 6.55 3.37
CA HIS A 200 -3.13 7.57 2.32
C HIS A 200 -2.07 8.65 2.37
N TRP A 201 -1.79 9.19 3.56
CA TRP A 201 -0.83 10.29 3.70
C TRP A 201 0.62 9.84 3.51
N ILE A 202 0.94 8.59 3.80
CA ILE A 202 2.27 8.02 3.59
C ILE A 202 2.56 7.91 2.09
N TRP A 203 1.65 7.30 1.31
CA TRP A 203 1.81 7.19 -0.13
C TRP A 203 1.83 8.56 -0.82
N THR A 204 1.09 9.54 -0.28
CA THR A 204 1.10 10.92 -0.75
C THR A 204 2.41 11.64 -0.41
N ASP A 205 2.95 11.46 0.81
CA ASP A 205 4.22 12.07 1.20
C ASP A 205 5.37 11.54 0.33
N LEU A 206 5.34 10.27 -0.09
CA LEU A 206 6.36 9.66 -0.96
C LEU A 206 6.36 10.20 -2.40
N LEU A 207 5.38 10.97 -2.80
CA LEU A 207 5.41 11.71 -4.07
C LEU A 207 6.51 12.79 -4.10
N GLU A 208 6.83 13.38 -2.96
CA GLU A 208 7.82 14.45 -2.86
C GLU A 208 9.25 13.94 -3.07
N PRO A 209 9.75 12.87 -2.40
CA PRO A 209 11.06 12.30 -2.74
C PRO A 209 11.12 11.76 -4.17
N SER A 210 10.03 11.23 -4.73
CA SER A 210 10.00 10.81 -6.14
C SER A 210 10.12 11.98 -7.13
N ALA A 211 9.81 13.19 -6.70
CA ALA A 211 9.98 14.43 -7.45
C ALA A 211 11.24 15.24 -6.99
N GLU A 212 12.06 14.67 -6.10
CA GLU A 212 13.28 15.24 -5.54
C GLU A 212 13.08 16.64 -4.89
N LEU A 213 11.85 16.93 -4.41
CA LEU A 213 11.53 18.23 -3.86
C LEU A 213 10.47 18.16 -2.76
N GLU A 214 10.76 18.74 -1.58
CA GLU A 214 9.74 19.04 -0.60
C GLU A 214 8.86 20.18 -1.10
N LEU A 215 7.58 19.91 -1.30
CA LEU A 215 6.61 20.90 -1.72
C LEU A 215 6.30 21.88 -0.57
N PRO A 216 6.22 23.20 -0.84
CA PRO A 216 5.79 24.18 0.14
C PRO A 216 4.39 23.86 0.71
N ASP A 217 4.16 24.21 1.98
CA ASP A 217 2.89 24.00 2.66
C ASP A 217 1.68 24.56 1.88
N GLY A 218 1.83 25.75 1.29
CA GLY A 218 0.79 26.36 0.48
C GLY A 218 0.42 25.54 -0.75
N VAL A 219 1.39 24.85 -1.35
CA VAL A 219 1.18 23.96 -2.50
C VAL A 219 0.46 22.69 -2.05
N ARG A 220 0.98 22.02 -1.02
CA ARG A 220 0.35 20.80 -0.49
C ARG A 220 -1.08 21.00 0.00
N LYS A 221 -1.36 22.17 0.56
CA LYS A 221 -2.70 22.56 1.06
C LYS A 221 -3.62 23.12 -0.01
N HIS A 222 -3.12 23.38 -1.21
CA HIS A 222 -3.94 23.91 -2.30
C HIS A 222 -5.09 22.96 -2.65
N PRO A 223 -6.34 23.44 -2.75
CA PRO A 223 -7.52 22.58 -2.91
C PRO A 223 -7.42 21.61 -4.08
N ALA A 224 -6.92 22.06 -5.25
CA ALA A 224 -6.80 21.22 -6.44
C ALA A 224 -5.80 20.06 -6.21
N TYR A 225 -4.59 20.35 -5.68
CA TYR A 225 -3.58 19.33 -5.38
C TYR A 225 -4.10 18.31 -4.35
N ARG A 226 -4.67 18.81 -3.24
CA ARG A 226 -5.23 17.94 -2.20
C ARG A 226 -6.37 17.08 -2.73
N ARG A 227 -7.21 17.61 -3.58
CA ARG A 227 -8.32 16.87 -4.18
C ARG A 227 -7.82 15.72 -5.06
N ALA A 228 -6.83 15.98 -5.92
CA ALA A 228 -6.22 14.95 -6.76
C ALA A 228 -5.56 13.86 -5.89
N ALA A 229 -4.76 14.24 -4.89
CA ALA A 229 -4.12 13.31 -3.97
C ALA A 229 -5.15 12.45 -3.20
N LEU A 230 -6.21 13.06 -2.67
CA LEU A 230 -7.24 12.34 -1.93
C LEU A 230 -7.96 11.32 -2.82
N LEU A 231 -8.41 11.73 -4.01
CA LEU A 231 -9.17 10.86 -4.91
C LEU A 231 -8.34 9.69 -5.45
N SER A 232 -7.03 9.89 -5.70
CA SER A 232 -6.16 8.79 -6.11
C SER A 232 -6.01 7.74 -5.00
N GLN A 233 -5.88 8.15 -3.75
CA GLN A 233 -5.77 7.23 -2.62
C GLN A 233 -7.11 6.58 -2.25
N GLU A 234 -8.21 7.32 -2.30
CA GLU A 234 -9.55 6.78 -2.08
C GLU A 234 -9.93 5.75 -3.15
N PHE A 235 -9.59 5.99 -4.41
CA PHE A 235 -9.74 4.99 -5.46
C PHE A 235 -9.08 3.67 -5.07
N ALA A 236 -7.81 3.72 -4.67
CA ALA A 236 -7.05 2.52 -4.33
C ALA A 236 -7.65 1.77 -3.13
N ALA A 237 -8.06 2.49 -2.09
CA ALA A 237 -8.68 1.90 -0.91
C ALA A 237 -10.02 1.24 -1.22
N TRP A 238 -10.90 1.95 -1.95
CA TRP A 238 -12.23 1.39 -2.28
C TRP A 238 -12.14 0.27 -3.33
N TYR A 239 -11.19 0.35 -4.24
CA TYR A 239 -10.95 -0.72 -5.21
C TYR A 239 -10.39 -1.98 -4.52
N ASN A 240 -9.50 -1.81 -3.55
CA ASN A 240 -9.05 -2.90 -2.70
C ASN A 240 -10.21 -3.55 -1.93
N ASP A 241 -11.06 -2.75 -1.29
CA ASP A 241 -12.23 -3.25 -0.56
C ASP A 241 -13.19 -4.02 -1.49
N LEU A 242 -13.37 -3.56 -2.73
CA LEU A 242 -14.19 -4.25 -3.73
C LEU A 242 -13.60 -5.62 -4.11
N CYS A 243 -12.28 -5.68 -4.33
CA CYS A 243 -11.59 -6.90 -4.74
C CYS A 243 -11.48 -7.92 -3.61
N SER A 244 -11.29 -7.47 -2.37
CA SER A 244 -11.11 -8.33 -1.19
C SER A 244 -12.41 -8.77 -0.53
N LEU A 245 -13.55 -8.11 -0.81
CA LEU A 245 -14.83 -8.34 -0.14
C LEU A 245 -15.27 -9.82 -0.11
N PRO A 246 -15.21 -10.61 -1.21
CA PRO A 246 -15.62 -12.02 -1.16
C PRO A 246 -14.79 -12.84 -0.18
N LYS A 247 -13.49 -12.63 -0.16
CA LYS A 247 -12.55 -13.27 0.75
C LYS A 247 -12.83 -12.89 2.20
N GLU A 248 -13.01 -11.60 2.45
CA GLU A 248 -13.17 -11.07 3.80
C GLU A 248 -14.50 -11.48 4.42
N ILE A 249 -15.58 -11.58 3.61
CA ILE A 249 -16.84 -12.19 4.06
C ILE A 249 -16.63 -13.66 4.41
N ALA A 250 -15.92 -14.42 3.58
CA ALA A 250 -15.66 -15.83 3.85
C ALA A 250 -14.76 -16.05 5.09
N GLY A 251 -13.93 -15.06 5.43
CA GLY A 251 -13.05 -15.05 6.60
C GLY A 251 -13.68 -14.50 7.88
N ASP A 252 -14.98 -14.15 7.89
CA ASP A 252 -15.67 -13.48 9.00
C ASP A 252 -14.97 -12.16 9.43
N GLU A 253 -14.36 -11.45 8.47
CA GLU A 253 -13.73 -10.17 8.72
C GLU A 253 -14.73 -9.06 9.06
N VAL A 254 -14.27 -8.04 9.77
CA VAL A 254 -15.12 -6.90 10.19
C VAL A 254 -14.70 -5.58 9.52
N HIS A 255 -13.57 -5.57 8.85
CA HIS A 255 -12.96 -4.37 8.26
C HIS A 255 -12.99 -4.39 6.73
N ASN A 256 -14.15 -4.07 6.15
CA ASN A 256 -14.35 -3.79 4.73
C ASN A 256 -15.54 -2.85 4.57
N LEU A 257 -15.49 -1.93 3.59
CA LEU A 257 -16.59 -1.00 3.32
C LEU A 257 -17.90 -1.74 3.04
N GLY A 258 -17.85 -2.84 2.28
CA GLY A 258 -19.03 -3.65 1.98
C GLY A 258 -19.66 -4.26 3.23
N ILE A 259 -18.84 -4.73 4.17
CA ILE A 259 -19.31 -5.29 5.43
C ILE A 259 -19.98 -4.21 6.29
N SER A 260 -19.38 -3.00 6.35
CA SER A 260 -19.99 -1.85 7.05
C SER A 260 -21.32 -1.42 6.42
N LEU A 261 -21.41 -1.37 5.10
CA LEU A 261 -22.64 -1.04 4.35
C LEU A 261 -23.75 -2.07 4.62
N ILE A 262 -23.44 -3.36 4.54
CA ILE A 262 -24.40 -4.44 4.82
C ILE A 262 -24.90 -4.34 6.27
N LYS A 263 -23.99 -4.16 7.22
CA LYS A 263 -24.32 -4.18 8.65
C LYS A 263 -25.12 -2.98 9.11
N HIS A 264 -24.74 -1.77 8.69
CA HIS A 264 -25.27 -0.52 9.26
C HIS A 264 -26.26 0.19 8.36
N GLU A 265 -26.20 -0.02 7.04
CA GLU A 265 -27.14 0.59 6.09
C GLU A 265 -28.18 -0.44 5.59
N GLY A 266 -28.05 -1.72 5.97
CA GLY A 266 -29.00 -2.77 5.64
C GLY A 266 -28.98 -3.18 4.16
N LEU A 267 -27.90 -2.89 3.45
CA LEU A 267 -27.77 -3.25 2.04
C LEU A 267 -27.58 -4.77 1.87
N THR A 268 -28.08 -5.29 0.77
CA THR A 268 -27.69 -6.62 0.29
C THR A 268 -26.23 -6.60 -0.18
N LEU A 269 -25.60 -7.76 -0.35
CA LEU A 269 -24.24 -7.87 -0.90
C LEU A 269 -24.15 -7.20 -2.30
N GLU A 270 -25.14 -7.41 -3.15
CA GLU A 270 -25.18 -6.83 -4.50
C GLU A 270 -25.27 -5.29 -4.47
N GLU A 271 -26.09 -4.74 -3.57
CA GLU A 271 -26.20 -3.30 -3.36
C GLU A 271 -24.91 -2.71 -2.77
N ALA A 272 -24.27 -3.40 -1.83
CA ALA A 272 -22.99 -2.97 -1.26
C ALA A 272 -21.87 -2.94 -2.32
N VAL A 273 -21.76 -3.98 -3.16
CA VAL A 273 -20.83 -4.02 -4.30
C VAL A 273 -21.11 -2.87 -5.27
N THR A 274 -22.38 -2.61 -5.58
CA THR A 274 -22.79 -1.52 -6.46
C THR A 274 -22.40 -0.16 -5.89
N GLU A 275 -22.59 0.06 -4.59
CA GLU A 275 -22.22 1.32 -3.92
C GLU A 275 -20.70 1.51 -3.87
N ILE A 276 -19.92 0.47 -3.56
CA ILE A 276 -18.44 0.58 -3.61
C ILE A 276 -17.99 0.90 -5.03
N ARG A 277 -18.53 0.21 -6.04
CA ARG A 277 -18.20 0.48 -7.45
C ARG A 277 -18.53 1.93 -7.83
N ARG A 278 -19.68 2.45 -7.43
CA ARG A 278 -20.06 3.85 -7.66
C ARG A 278 -19.06 4.83 -7.02
N ARG A 279 -18.55 4.52 -5.83
CA ARG A 279 -17.50 5.32 -5.17
C ARG A 279 -16.18 5.28 -5.95
N VAL A 280 -15.78 4.11 -6.42
CA VAL A 280 -14.60 3.93 -7.28
C VAL A 280 -14.72 4.78 -8.55
N GLU A 281 -15.84 4.70 -9.26
CA GLU A 281 -16.11 5.46 -10.48
C GLU A 281 -16.16 6.99 -10.21
N THR A 282 -16.68 7.38 -9.05
CA THR A 282 -16.67 8.79 -8.59
C THR A 282 -15.24 9.29 -8.34
N CYS A 283 -14.36 8.46 -7.78
CA CYS A 283 -12.94 8.80 -7.62
C CYS A 283 -12.26 9.00 -8.98
N ILE A 284 -12.54 8.12 -9.96
CA ILE A 284 -11.96 8.22 -11.31
C ILE A 284 -12.38 9.53 -12.00
N SER A 285 -13.68 9.78 -12.10
CA SER A 285 -14.21 10.99 -12.76
C SER A 285 -13.78 12.26 -12.04
N GLY A 286 -13.88 12.28 -10.72
CA GLY A 286 -13.45 13.41 -9.91
C GLY A 286 -11.95 13.67 -9.96
N PHE A 287 -11.12 12.63 -10.13
CA PHE A 287 -9.69 12.79 -10.29
C PHE A 287 -9.32 13.47 -11.60
N LEU A 288 -9.95 13.11 -12.72
CA LEU A 288 -9.68 13.74 -14.01
C LEU A 288 -9.93 15.26 -13.98
N ASP A 289 -10.98 15.70 -13.28
CA ASP A 289 -11.23 17.11 -13.05
C ASP A 289 -10.21 17.76 -12.12
N ALA A 290 -9.86 17.07 -11.02
CA ALA A 290 -8.88 17.57 -10.05
C ALA A 290 -7.46 17.63 -10.65
N GLU A 291 -7.08 16.66 -11.47
CA GLU A 291 -5.83 16.62 -12.23
C GLU A 291 -5.69 17.89 -13.10
N ARG A 292 -6.70 18.18 -13.91
CA ARG A 292 -6.69 19.39 -14.76
C ARG A 292 -6.47 20.65 -13.94
N LEU A 293 -7.21 20.81 -12.85
CA LEU A 293 -7.08 21.97 -11.95
C LEU A 293 -5.72 22.02 -11.24
N ALA A 294 -5.15 20.87 -10.88
CA ALA A 294 -3.83 20.79 -10.26
C ALA A 294 -2.70 21.14 -11.26
N LEU A 295 -2.87 20.78 -12.53
CA LEU A 295 -1.92 21.17 -13.59
C LEU A 295 -2.02 22.65 -13.93
N GLU A 296 -3.22 23.22 -14.00
CA GLU A 296 -3.43 24.67 -14.13
C GLU A 296 -2.81 25.44 -12.95
N PHE A 297 -2.96 24.91 -11.74
CA PHE A 297 -2.29 25.46 -10.56
C PHE A 297 -0.77 25.38 -10.68
N ALA A 298 -0.21 24.23 -11.13
CA ALA A 298 1.22 24.10 -11.37
C ALA A 298 1.73 25.14 -12.38
N ASP A 299 0.97 25.41 -13.45
CA ASP A 299 1.32 26.45 -14.43
C ASP A 299 1.37 27.85 -13.79
N SER A 300 0.48 28.14 -12.85
CA SER A 300 0.46 29.43 -12.14
C SER A 300 1.65 29.63 -11.20
N LEU A 301 2.31 28.54 -10.77
CA LEU A 301 3.50 28.59 -9.91
C LEU A 301 4.79 28.93 -10.69
N ALA A 302 4.78 28.80 -12.02
CA ALA A 302 5.91 29.11 -12.89
C ALA A 302 6.01 30.63 -13.13
N ASP A 303 6.28 31.39 -12.06
CA ASP A 303 6.32 32.85 -11.99
C ASP A 303 7.54 33.51 -12.68
N GLY A 304 8.28 32.75 -13.48
CA GLY A 304 9.52 33.18 -14.14
C GLY A 304 10.79 32.95 -13.30
N THR A 305 10.69 32.75 -12.01
CA THR A 305 11.84 32.41 -11.15
C THR A 305 12.27 30.96 -11.33
N VAL A 306 13.52 30.65 -11.02
CA VAL A 306 14.04 29.26 -11.01
C VAL A 306 13.25 28.43 -10.01
N ARG A 307 13.04 28.94 -8.81
CA ARG A 307 12.32 28.23 -7.74
C ARG A 307 10.84 27.96 -8.10
N GLY A 308 10.16 28.92 -8.69
CA GLY A 308 8.79 28.72 -9.17
C GLY A 308 8.69 27.63 -10.23
N LYS A 309 9.65 27.59 -11.16
CA LYS A 309 9.72 26.52 -12.19
C LYS A 309 9.99 25.14 -11.58
N GLU A 310 10.91 25.04 -10.60
CA GLU A 310 11.19 23.79 -9.88
C GLU A 310 9.94 23.26 -9.16
N ILE A 311 9.25 24.12 -8.41
CA ILE A 311 8.01 23.77 -7.71
C ILE A 311 6.92 23.33 -8.71
N ALA A 312 6.74 24.05 -9.79
CA ALA A 312 5.78 23.71 -10.84
C ALA A 312 6.08 22.34 -11.46
N ALA A 313 7.35 22.06 -11.74
CA ALA A 313 7.80 20.74 -12.27
C ALA A 313 7.53 19.62 -11.26
N ALA A 314 7.85 19.82 -9.98
CA ALA A 314 7.61 18.83 -8.93
C ALA A 314 6.09 18.57 -8.74
N VAL A 315 5.25 19.60 -8.79
CA VAL A 315 3.78 19.43 -8.73
C VAL A 315 3.29 18.59 -9.91
N ARG A 316 3.77 18.85 -11.13
CA ARG A 316 3.40 18.05 -12.31
C ARG A 316 3.86 16.60 -12.18
N ALA A 317 5.08 16.35 -11.68
CA ALA A 317 5.58 15.01 -11.43
C ALA A 317 4.71 14.26 -10.39
N CYS A 318 4.37 14.91 -9.29
CA CYS A 318 3.48 14.33 -8.28
C CYS A 318 2.10 14.03 -8.85
N VAL A 319 1.50 14.92 -9.63
CA VAL A 319 0.17 14.72 -10.25
C VAL A 319 0.22 13.58 -11.29
N CYS A 320 1.31 13.49 -12.07
CA CYS A 320 1.54 12.37 -12.98
C CYS A 320 1.59 11.03 -12.23
N ASN A 321 2.30 10.96 -11.13
CA ASN A 321 2.34 9.77 -10.29
C ASN A 321 0.95 9.43 -9.71
N MET A 322 0.19 10.43 -9.23
CA MET A 322 -1.19 10.20 -8.78
C MET A 322 -2.07 9.61 -9.90
N ARG A 323 -1.87 10.03 -11.15
CA ARG A 323 -2.53 9.45 -12.33
C ARG A 323 -2.13 8.00 -12.55
N ASN A 324 -0.83 7.69 -12.48
CA ASN A 324 -0.29 6.36 -12.66
C ASN A 324 -0.80 5.37 -11.60
N TRP A 325 -1.14 5.88 -10.41
CA TRP A 325 -1.65 5.06 -9.30
C TRP A 325 -2.92 4.29 -9.68
N PHE A 326 -3.82 4.88 -10.48
CA PHE A 326 -5.03 4.20 -10.95
C PHE A 326 -4.72 2.93 -11.74
N SER A 327 -3.85 3.04 -12.73
CA SER A 327 -3.42 1.90 -13.54
C SER A 327 -2.64 0.88 -12.70
N SER A 328 -1.70 1.34 -11.86
CA SER A 328 -0.86 0.48 -11.06
C SER A 328 -1.67 -0.36 -10.06
N VAL A 329 -2.61 0.26 -9.35
CA VAL A 329 -3.54 -0.44 -8.43
C VAL A 329 -4.44 -1.40 -9.18
N TYR A 330 -4.99 -1.00 -10.31
CA TYR A 330 -5.85 -1.86 -11.13
C TYR A 330 -5.12 -3.15 -11.52
N TRP A 331 -3.95 -3.05 -12.15
CA TRP A 331 -3.17 -4.21 -12.58
C TRP A 331 -2.65 -5.05 -11.42
N PHE A 332 -2.26 -4.42 -10.31
CA PHE A 332 -1.87 -5.12 -9.09
C PHE A 332 -2.97 -6.07 -8.60
N HIS A 333 -4.23 -5.64 -8.57
CA HIS A 333 -5.33 -6.48 -8.14
C HIS A 333 -5.69 -7.59 -9.14
N HIS A 334 -5.33 -7.44 -10.41
CA HIS A 334 -5.59 -8.44 -11.44
C HIS A 334 -4.47 -9.48 -11.59
N GLU A 335 -3.24 -9.11 -11.26
CA GLU A 335 -2.06 -9.96 -11.48
C GLU A 335 -1.48 -10.54 -10.20
N SER A 336 -1.71 -9.89 -9.05
CA SER A 336 -1.21 -10.36 -7.77
C SER A 336 -1.88 -11.65 -7.32
N GLY A 337 -1.09 -12.65 -6.94
CA GLY A 337 -1.57 -13.87 -6.30
C GLY A 337 -2.34 -13.63 -4.98
N ARG A 338 -2.22 -12.43 -4.39
CA ARG A 338 -2.93 -12.03 -3.16
C ARG A 338 -4.46 -12.11 -3.27
N TYR A 339 -5.01 -11.98 -4.49
CA TYR A 339 -6.46 -11.96 -4.76
C TYR A 339 -6.95 -13.17 -5.53
N MET A 340 -6.10 -14.19 -5.75
CA MET A 340 -6.48 -15.42 -6.44
C MET A 340 -7.18 -16.39 -5.48
N VAL A 341 -8.34 -16.92 -5.86
CA VAL A 341 -9.23 -17.72 -5.01
C VAL A 341 -8.57 -19.03 -4.53
N ASP A 342 -7.70 -19.66 -5.35
CA ASP A 342 -7.05 -20.93 -5.00
C ASP A 342 -5.98 -20.81 -3.90
N SER A 343 -5.57 -19.61 -3.52
CA SER A 343 -4.63 -19.37 -2.42
C SER A 343 -5.29 -19.36 -1.03
N TRP A 344 -6.61 -19.56 -0.95
CA TRP A 344 -7.42 -19.33 0.25
C TRP A 344 -7.94 -20.60 0.93
N ASP A 345 -7.58 -21.80 0.45
CA ASP A 345 -8.07 -23.08 1.00
C ASP A 345 -7.49 -23.42 2.38
N ASP A 346 -6.51 -22.65 2.85
CA ASP A 346 -6.01 -22.74 4.21
C ASP A 346 -6.34 -21.45 4.96
N ARG A 347 -7.28 -21.51 5.91
CA ARG A 347 -7.57 -20.45 6.89
C ARG A 347 -6.35 -20.15 7.79
N SER A 348 -5.27 -20.84 7.57
CA SER A 348 -3.95 -20.58 8.13
C SER A 348 -3.25 -19.51 7.28
N THR A 349 -2.70 -18.55 7.95
CA THR A 349 -1.66 -17.59 7.60
C THR A 349 -1.01 -17.81 6.25
N PRO A 350 -0.82 -16.78 5.41
CA PRO A 350 -0.02 -16.88 4.19
C PRO A 350 1.26 -17.70 4.45
N PRO A 351 1.64 -18.63 3.57
CA PRO A 351 2.71 -19.60 3.81
C PRO A 351 4.07 -19.00 4.21
N TYR A 352 4.26 -17.72 3.97
CA TYR A 352 5.47 -16.97 4.31
C TYR A 352 5.47 -16.35 5.73
N VAL A 353 4.36 -16.40 6.45
CA VAL A 353 4.26 -15.81 7.80
C VAL A 353 4.60 -16.81 8.91
N ASN A 354 4.88 -18.06 8.59
CA ASN A 354 5.23 -19.13 9.54
C ASN A 354 6.66 -19.08 10.09
N ASN A 355 7.32 -17.93 10.09
CA ASN A 355 8.52 -17.77 10.89
C ASN A 355 8.16 -17.50 12.34
N GLU A 356 7.96 -18.55 13.12
CA GLU A 356 8.29 -18.47 14.53
C GLU A 356 9.76 -18.07 14.61
N ALA A 357 10.03 -16.87 15.12
CA ALA A 357 11.35 -16.61 15.67
C ALA A 357 11.58 -17.72 16.71
N ALA A 358 12.42 -18.68 16.35
CA ALA A 358 12.87 -19.71 17.27
C ALA A 358 13.52 -19.00 18.45
N GLY A 359 12.83 -18.96 19.58
CA GLY A 359 13.38 -18.45 20.82
C GLY A 359 12.51 -17.46 21.58
N GLU A 360 11.34 -17.87 22.03
CA GLU A 360 10.81 -17.37 23.30
C GLU A 360 10.26 -18.58 24.07
N LYS A 361 11.16 -19.22 24.89
CA LYS A 361 10.77 -19.96 26.07
C LYS A 361 10.62 -18.99 27.22
#